data_62cd919d2a9ad70e784787871fe8ab32
#
_entry.id   62cd919d2a9ad70e784787871fe8ab32
#
_cell.length_a   1.000
_cell.length_b   1.000
_cell.length_c   1.000
_cell.angle_alpha   90.00
_cell.angle_beta   90.00
_cell.angle_gamma   90.00
#
_symmetry.space_group_name_H-M   'P 1'
#
loop_
_entity.id
_entity.type
_entity.pdbx_description
1 polymer ?
#
loop_
_entity_poly.entity_id
_entity_poly.type
_entity_poly.pdbx_seq_one_letter_code
_entity_poly.pdbx_strand_id
1 'polypeptide(L)'
;ELTTLEQDQVRLQKLVQSLTLALQEIPQGDGHYASLRQLKGKLHWPVAGRITQSFGAKEAHGTLRTRGVRIATRAGTDVRAIASGRIAFSDWLRGFGLLLIIDHGEGYMSLYGQNRSLYKEVGEWVERGETVAAAGDSGGQVKAGLYLELRKNGKPFNPGPWFNGKPAALQAER
;
A
#
# COMPACT_ATOMS: atom_id res chain seq x y z
N GLU A 1 -25.92 -1.09 -11.82
CA GLU A 1 -24.61 -0.56 -12.23
C GLU A 1 -23.72 -0.34 -11.01
N LEU A 2 -22.43 -0.67 -11.17
CA LEU A 2 -21.45 -0.40 -10.13
C LEU A 2 -21.05 1.09 -10.13
N THR A 3 -20.89 1.67 -8.95
CA THR A 3 -20.31 3.00 -8.83
C THR A 3 -18.83 2.98 -9.27
N THR A 4 -18.25 4.17 -9.49
CA THR A 4 -16.83 4.28 -9.84
C THR A 4 -15.94 3.66 -8.76
N LEU A 5 -16.22 3.90 -7.47
CA LEU A 5 -15.46 3.32 -6.37
C LEU A 5 -15.56 1.80 -6.35
N GLU A 6 -16.75 1.25 -6.59
CA GLU A 6 -16.93 -0.20 -6.67
C GLU A 6 -16.15 -0.79 -7.85
N GLN A 7 -16.18 -0.11 -9.01
CA GLN A 7 -15.41 -0.52 -10.20
C GLN A 7 -13.91 -0.52 -9.90
N ASP A 8 -13.42 0.50 -9.20
CA ASP A 8 -12.01 0.60 -8.83
C ASP A 8 -11.62 -0.56 -7.91
N GLN A 9 -12.45 -0.88 -6.92
CA GLN A 9 -12.19 -2.01 -6.02
C GLN A 9 -12.18 -3.36 -6.76
N VAL A 10 -13.08 -3.54 -7.72
CA VAL A 10 -13.12 -4.76 -8.55
C VAL A 10 -11.84 -4.85 -9.39
N ARG A 11 -11.40 -3.74 -9.97
CA ARG A 11 -10.19 -3.69 -10.78
C ARG A 11 -8.96 -4.08 -9.96
N LEU A 12 -8.83 -3.52 -8.76
CA LEU A 12 -7.73 -3.86 -7.88
C LEU A 12 -7.79 -5.33 -7.45
N GLN A 13 -8.98 -5.83 -7.12
CA GLN A 13 -9.15 -7.23 -6.72
C GLN A 13 -8.70 -8.19 -7.82
N LYS A 14 -9.05 -7.90 -9.07
CA LYS A 14 -8.61 -8.71 -10.21
C LYS A 14 -7.09 -8.71 -10.36
N LEU A 15 -6.47 -7.54 -10.22
CA LEU A 15 -5.01 -7.44 -10.26
C LEU A 15 -4.37 -8.25 -9.15
N VAL A 16 -4.82 -8.10 -7.92
CA VAL A 16 -4.27 -8.81 -6.77
C VAL A 16 -4.44 -10.32 -6.93
N GLN A 17 -5.57 -10.78 -7.45
CA GLN A 17 -5.78 -12.21 -7.71
C GLN A 17 -4.80 -12.74 -8.75
N SER A 18 -4.57 -11.99 -9.83
CA SER A 18 -3.61 -12.37 -10.87
C SER A 18 -2.19 -12.47 -10.29
N LEU A 19 -1.80 -11.50 -9.47
CA LEU A 19 -0.50 -11.50 -8.82
C LEU A 19 -0.35 -12.67 -7.85
N THR A 20 -1.38 -12.95 -7.06
CA THR A 20 -1.37 -14.05 -6.11
C THR A 20 -1.14 -15.38 -6.81
N LEU A 21 -1.82 -15.62 -7.93
CA LEU A 21 -1.62 -16.84 -8.72
C LEU A 21 -0.23 -16.91 -9.32
N ALA A 22 0.26 -15.82 -9.89
CA ALA A 22 1.58 -15.78 -10.50
C ALA A 22 2.69 -16.01 -9.47
N LEU A 23 2.54 -15.46 -8.26
CA LEU A 23 3.55 -15.59 -7.20
C LEU A 23 3.60 -16.98 -6.59
N GLN A 24 2.53 -17.76 -6.68
CA GLN A 24 2.53 -19.15 -6.21
C GLN A 24 3.49 -20.03 -7.01
N GLU A 25 3.79 -19.66 -8.26
CA GLU A 25 4.69 -20.42 -9.13
C GLU A 25 6.16 -20.05 -8.94
N ILE A 26 6.45 -18.99 -8.18
CA ILE A 26 7.81 -18.52 -7.96
C ILE A 26 8.34 -19.15 -6.67
N PRO A 27 9.54 -19.78 -6.70
CA PRO A 27 10.14 -20.30 -5.46
C PRO A 27 10.30 -19.19 -4.45
N GLN A 28 9.88 -19.47 -3.22
CA GLN A 28 10.07 -18.54 -2.10
C GLN A 28 11.57 -18.32 -1.91
N GLY A 29 11.96 -17.09 -1.61
CA GLY A 29 13.35 -16.76 -1.31
C GLY A 29 13.85 -17.57 -0.11
N ASP A 30 15.15 -17.51 0.10
CA ASP A 30 15.88 -18.33 1.05
C ASP A 30 15.67 -17.98 2.53
N GLY A 31 14.64 -17.21 2.86
CA GLY A 31 14.28 -16.92 4.25
C GLY A 31 15.15 -15.91 4.96
N HIS A 32 15.93 -15.11 4.23
CA HIS A 32 16.79 -14.08 4.84
C HIS A 32 16.01 -12.97 5.54
N TYR A 33 14.71 -12.87 5.32
CA TYR A 33 13.89 -11.78 5.86
C TYR A 33 12.90 -12.33 6.88
N ALA A 34 12.68 -11.57 7.95
CA ALA A 34 11.62 -11.87 8.90
C ALA A 34 10.27 -11.87 8.18
N SER A 35 9.40 -12.83 8.50
CA SER A 35 8.06 -12.84 7.92
C SER A 35 7.28 -11.62 8.42
N LEU A 36 6.38 -11.11 7.56
CA LEU A 36 5.55 -9.96 7.95
C LEU A 36 4.77 -10.26 9.23
N ARG A 37 4.28 -11.48 9.39
CA ARG A 37 3.53 -11.89 10.57
C ARG A 37 4.30 -11.67 11.87
N GLN A 38 5.61 -11.92 11.86
CA GLN A 38 6.47 -11.72 13.03
C GLN A 38 6.66 -10.25 13.38
N LEU A 39 6.39 -9.37 12.43
CA LEU A 39 6.54 -7.92 12.60
C LEU A 39 5.23 -7.23 13.01
N LYS A 40 4.16 -7.98 13.27
CA LYS A 40 2.88 -7.41 13.68
C LYS A 40 3.05 -6.55 14.94
N GLY A 41 2.56 -5.32 14.86
CA GLY A 41 2.68 -4.34 15.94
C GLY A 41 4.01 -3.60 15.98
N LYS A 42 4.95 -3.98 15.13
CA LYS A 42 6.31 -3.42 15.10
C LYS A 42 6.61 -2.64 13.81
N LEU A 43 5.67 -2.60 12.88
CA LEU A 43 5.89 -1.92 11.61
C LEU A 43 5.90 -0.41 11.80
N HIS A 44 6.69 0.26 10.98
CA HIS A 44 6.67 1.72 10.87
C HIS A 44 5.79 2.12 9.69
N TRP A 45 5.01 3.20 9.88
CA TRP A 45 4.18 3.72 8.80
C TRP A 45 5.05 4.11 7.61
N PRO A 46 4.57 3.89 6.37
CA PRO A 46 5.40 4.11 5.18
C PRO A 46 5.69 5.57 4.89
N VAL A 47 4.95 6.49 5.50
CA VAL A 47 5.07 7.92 5.24
C VAL A 47 4.72 8.69 6.51
N ALA A 48 5.38 9.84 6.70
CA ALA A 48 4.98 10.79 7.74
C ALA A 48 3.71 11.52 7.30
N GLY A 49 2.82 11.81 8.24
CA GLY A 49 1.59 12.51 7.94
C GLY A 49 0.47 12.19 8.93
N ARG A 50 -0.74 12.42 8.50
CA ARG A 50 -1.92 12.24 9.35
C ARG A 50 -2.93 11.32 8.66
N ILE A 51 -3.44 10.33 9.39
CA ILE A 51 -4.48 9.46 8.88
C ILE A 51 -5.76 10.27 8.71
N THR A 52 -6.28 10.32 7.47
CA THR A 52 -7.50 11.02 7.13
C THR A 52 -8.66 10.07 6.84
N GLN A 53 -8.37 8.80 6.56
CA GLN A 53 -9.38 7.79 6.34
C GLN A 53 -8.88 6.46 6.88
N SER A 54 -9.66 5.84 7.77
CA SER A 54 -9.32 4.57 8.41
C SER A 54 -9.92 3.39 7.66
N PHE A 55 -9.36 2.21 7.91
CA PHE A 55 -9.89 0.96 7.36
C PHE A 55 -11.32 0.72 7.85
N GLY A 56 -12.20 0.32 6.94
CA GLY A 56 -13.57 -0.02 7.28
C GLY A 56 -14.50 1.17 7.48
N ALA A 57 -14.02 2.38 7.23
CA ALA A 57 -14.86 3.58 7.27
C ALA A 57 -15.84 3.56 6.11
N LYS A 58 -17.02 4.17 6.31
CA LYS A 58 -18.00 4.30 5.24
C LYS A 58 -17.52 5.33 4.22
N GLU A 59 -17.63 4.99 2.95
CA GLU A 59 -17.47 5.97 1.89
C GLU A 59 -18.61 6.99 1.94
N ALA A 60 -18.39 8.17 1.38
CA ALA A 60 -19.30 9.30 1.47
C ALA A 60 -20.71 8.99 0.94
N HIS A 61 -20.83 8.04 0.02
CA HIS A 61 -22.09 7.67 -0.60
C HIS A 61 -22.23 6.15 -0.63
N GLY A 62 -23.24 5.62 0.05
CA GLY A 62 -23.60 4.21 -0.01
C GLY A 62 -23.07 3.38 1.16
N THR A 63 -23.04 2.06 0.96
CA THR A 63 -22.66 1.08 1.96
C THR A 63 -21.23 0.59 1.84
N LEU A 64 -20.50 1.08 0.84
CA LEU A 64 -19.13 0.67 0.57
C LEU A 64 -18.20 1.10 1.72
N ARG A 65 -17.33 0.17 2.12
CA ARG A 65 -16.35 0.41 3.17
C ARG A 65 -14.95 0.55 2.58
N THR A 66 -14.12 1.38 3.19
CA THR A 66 -12.73 1.54 2.79
C THR A 66 -11.97 0.24 3.08
N ARG A 67 -11.08 -0.13 2.16
CA ARG A 67 -10.27 -1.34 2.26
C ARG A 67 -8.83 -1.05 2.66
N GLY A 68 -8.51 0.21 2.90
CA GLY A 68 -7.19 0.64 3.28
C GLY A 68 -7.24 1.89 4.13
N VAL A 69 -6.08 2.51 4.27
CA VAL A 69 -5.88 3.72 5.07
C VAL A 69 -5.35 4.82 4.16
N ARG A 70 -5.85 6.04 4.33
CA ARG A 70 -5.29 7.19 3.63
C ARG A 70 -4.55 8.07 4.62
N ILE A 71 -3.33 8.44 4.26
CA ILE A 71 -2.44 9.28 5.08
C ILE A 71 -2.18 10.57 4.29
N ALA A 72 -2.64 11.70 4.82
CA ALA A 72 -2.35 13.00 4.22
C ALA A 72 -0.89 13.34 4.46
N THR A 73 -0.19 13.75 3.40
CA THR A 73 1.21 14.15 3.46
C THR A 73 1.51 15.12 2.33
N ARG A 74 2.68 15.73 2.34
CA ARG A 74 3.09 16.62 1.25
C ARG A 74 3.49 15.81 0.01
N ALA A 75 3.17 16.33 -1.16
CA ALA A 75 3.64 15.75 -2.42
C ALA A 75 5.18 15.69 -2.41
N GLY A 76 5.73 14.56 -2.84
CA GLY A 76 7.17 14.34 -2.84
C GLY A 76 7.73 13.72 -1.57
N THR A 77 6.92 13.56 -0.51
CA THR A 77 7.37 12.89 0.71
C THR A 77 7.78 11.46 0.40
N ASP A 78 8.91 11.02 0.97
CA ASP A 78 9.40 9.66 0.78
C ASP A 78 8.39 8.63 1.29
N VAL A 79 8.13 7.64 0.46
CA VAL A 79 7.34 6.46 0.83
C VAL A 79 8.32 5.30 1.02
N ARG A 80 8.28 4.68 2.20
CA ARG A 80 9.22 3.61 2.58
C ARG A 80 8.52 2.28 2.66
N ALA A 81 9.21 1.23 2.22
CA ALA A 81 8.71 -0.13 2.35
C ALA A 81 8.48 -0.46 3.82
N ILE A 82 7.31 -1.00 4.15
CA ILE A 82 6.99 -1.35 5.54
C ILE A 82 7.78 -2.57 6.03
N ALA A 83 8.18 -3.43 5.10
CA ALA A 83 8.97 -4.64 5.38
C ALA A 83 9.70 -5.04 4.11
N SER A 84 10.66 -5.95 4.27
CA SER A 84 11.38 -6.51 3.12
C SER A 84 10.45 -7.31 2.24
N GLY A 85 10.76 -7.32 0.95
CA GLY A 85 9.96 -8.08 -0.01
C GLY A 85 10.40 -7.82 -1.44
N ARG A 86 9.59 -8.30 -2.36
CA ARG A 86 9.84 -8.19 -3.80
C ARG A 86 8.73 -7.39 -4.45
N ILE A 87 9.08 -6.49 -5.36
CA ILE A 87 8.11 -5.68 -6.08
C ILE A 87 7.31 -6.59 -7.03
N ALA A 88 6.00 -6.65 -6.80
CA ALA A 88 5.08 -7.46 -7.61
C ALA A 88 4.36 -6.63 -8.68
N PHE A 89 4.21 -5.33 -8.46
CA PHE A 89 3.55 -4.43 -9.40
C PHE A 89 4.09 -3.01 -9.20
N SER A 90 4.31 -2.29 -10.31
CA SER A 90 4.82 -0.92 -10.28
C SER A 90 4.35 -0.21 -11.55
N ASP A 91 3.14 0.36 -11.52
CA ASP A 91 2.55 0.99 -12.70
C ASP A 91 1.30 1.78 -12.30
N TRP A 92 0.71 2.45 -13.27
CA TRP A 92 -0.57 3.12 -13.14
C TRP A 92 -1.71 2.09 -13.05
N LEU A 93 -2.64 2.33 -12.14
CA LEU A 93 -3.89 1.60 -12.08
C LEU A 93 -5.04 2.59 -11.88
N ARG A 94 -6.02 2.56 -12.76
CA ARG A 94 -7.17 3.47 -12.69
C ARG A 94 -7.84 3.39 -11.31
N GLY A 95 -8.06 4.54 -10.69
CA GLY A 95 -8.62 4.68 -9.36
C GLY A 95 -7.58 4.74 -8.25
N PHE A 96 -6.34 4.31 -8.51
CA PHE A 96 -5.26 4.26 -7.51
C PHE A 96 -4.04 5.06 -7.90
N GLY A 97 -4.00 5.56 -9.15
CA GLY A 97 -2.85 6.31 -9.65
C GLY A 97 -1.62 5.43 -9.81
N LEU A 98 -0.45 5.98 -9.53
CA LEU A 98 0.78 5.22 -9.54
C LEU A 98 0.80 4.31 -8.30
N LEU A 99 0.74 3.00 -8.55
CA LEU A 99 0.57 1.97 -7.53
C LEU A 99 1.80 1.07 -7.48
N LEU A 100 2.31 0.86 -6.27
CA LEU A 100 3.37 -0.09 -5.99
C LEU A 100 2.81 -1.20 -5.11
N ILE A 101 3.10 -2.45 -5.45
CA ILE A 101 2.73 -3.60 -4.62
C ILE A 101 4.00 -4.38 -4.27
N ILE A 102 4.19 -4.64 -2.99
CA ILE A 102 5.30 -5.45 -2.48
C ILE A 102 4.74 -6.78 -1.99
N ASP A 103 5.33 -7.87 -2.48
CA ASP A 103 5.08 -9.22 -1.98
C ASP A 103 6.05 -9.51 -0.85
N HIS A 104 5.52 -9.77 0.35
CA HIS A 104 6.32 -10.05 1.55
C HIS A 104 6.45 -11.55 1.82
N GLY A 105 5.91 -12.38 0.94
CA GLY A 105 5.85 -13.83 1.16
C GLY A 105 4.69 -14.25 2.05
N GLU A 106 4.46 -15.55 2.12
CA GLU A 106 3.40 -16.16 2.94
C GLU A 106 1.99 -15.58 2.64
N GLY A 107 1.77 -15.06 1.44
CA GLY A 107 0.50 -14.47 1.03
C GLY A 107 0.29 -13.02 1.44
N TYR A 108 1.26 -12.39 2.09
CA TYR A 108 1.15 -10.99 2.50
C TYR A 108 1.61 -10.04 1.41
N MET A 109 0.84 -8.98 1.21
CA MET A 109 1.19 -7.89 0.28
C MET A 109 0.92 -6.55 0.93
N SER A 110 1.75 -5.56 0.61
CA SER A 110 1.48 -4.16 0.92
C SER A 110 1.34 -3.37 -0.38
N LEU A 111 0.36 -2.47 -0.42
CA LEU A 111 0.00 -1.70 -1.60
C LEU A 111 0.08 -0.21 -1.25
N TYR A 112 0.77 0.55 -2.12
CA TYR A 112 1.05 1.99 -1.93
C TYR A 112 0.52 2.71 -3.16
N GLY A 113 -0.58 3.43 -3.02
CA GLY A 113 -1.24 4.10 -4.15
C GLY A 113 -1.16 5.62 -4.09
N GLN A 114 -1.54 6.24 -5.21
CA GLN A 114 -1.60 7.70 -5.37
C GLN A 114 -0.24 8.38 -5.37
N ASN A 115 0.82 7.63 -5.67
CA ASN A 115 2.17 8.17 -5.69
C ASN A 115 2.38 9.14 -6.86
N ARG A 116 3.29 10.06 -6.66
CA ARG A 116 3.78 10.97 -7.70
C ARG A 116 4.86 10.29 -8.55
N SER A 117 5.67 9.44 -7.94
CA SER A 117 6.76 8.72 -8.60
C SER A 117 6.95 7.36 -7.97
N LEU A 118 7.33 6.38 -8.80
CA LEU A 118 7.70 5.04 -8.35
C LEU A 118 9.17 4.83 -8.68
N TYR A 119 9.96 4.38 -7.70
CA TYR A 119 11.41 4.24 -7.85
C TYR A 119 11.86 2.81 -8.09
N LYS A 120 10.94 1.85 -8.03
CA LYS A 120 11.26 0.43 -8.15
C LYS A 120 10.46 -0.21 -9.28
N GLU A 121 11.05 -1.25 -9.87
CA GLU A 121 10.41 -2.02 -10.94
C GLU A 121 10.06 -3.42 -10.47
N VAL A 122 9.11 -4.05 -11.15
CA VAL A 122 8.71 -5.43 -10.86
C VAL A 122 9.93 -6.35 -10.85
N GLY A 123 10.03 -7.17 -9.82
CA GLY A 123 11.11 -8.12 -9.63
C GLY A 123 12.24 -7.63 -8.73
N GLU A 124 12.34 -6.33 -8.47
CA GLU A 124 13.37 -5.82 -7.56
C GLU A 124 13.06 -6.20 -6.11
N TRP A 125 14.11 -6.53 -5.37
CA TRP A 125 14.02 -6.75 -3.94
C TRP A 125 14.22 -5.44 -3.19
N VAL A 126 13.48 -5.25 -2.12
CA VAL A 126 13.59 -4.07 -1.27
C VAL A 126 13.73 -4.50 0.18
N GLU A 127 14.37 -3.64 0.98
CA GLU A 127 14.53 -3.84 2.41
C GLU A 127 13.53 -2.98 3.17
N ARG A 128 13.22 -3.40 4.40
CA ARG A 128 12.39 -2.62 5.30
C ARG A 128 12.98 -1.21 5.47
N GLY A 129 12.16 -0.19 5.29
CA GLY A 129 12.57 1.21 5.43
C GLY A 129 13.19 1.82 4.20
N GLU A 130 13.41 1.04 3.14
CA GLU A 130 13.95 1.56 1.89
C GLU A 130 12.93 2.47 1.21
N THR A 131 13.39 3.63 0.70
CA THR A 131 12.52 4.55 -0.06
C THR A 131 12.18 3.91 -1.40
N VAL A 132 10.89 3.74 -1.66
CA VAL A 132 10.41 3.02 -2.86
C VAL A 132 9.55 3.90 -3.77
N ALA A 133 9.08 5.04 -3.27
CA ALA A 133 8.19 5.92 -4.03
C ALA A 133 8.19 7.32 -3.42
N ALA A 134 7.53 8.24 -4.08
CA ALA A 134 7.24 9.58 -3.55
C ALA A 134 5.73 9.78 -3.55
N ALA A 135 5.19 10.23 -2.43
CA ALA A 135 3.77 10.48 -2.27
C ALA A 135 3.28 11.59 -3.21
N GLY A 136 2.01 11.55 -3.58
CA GLY A 136 1.42 12.52 -4.48
C GLY A 136 -0.09 12.54 -4.43
N ASP A 137 -0.68 12.94 -5.55
CA ASP A 137 -2.13 13.05 -5.72
C ASP A 137 -2.62 12.35 -6.99
N SER A 138 -1.84 11.41 -7.51
CA SER A 138 -2.21 10.69 -8.72
C SER A 138 -3.49 9.87 -8.51
N GLY A 139 -4.17 9.54 -9.60
CA GLY A 139 -5.43 8.80 -9.54
C GLY A 139 -6.64 9.65 -9.21
N GLY A 140 -6.57 10.96 -9.44
CA GLY A 140 -7.72 11.87 -9.28
C GLY A 140 -7.90 12.40 -7.86
N GLN A 141 -6.90 12.35 -7.03
CA GLN A 141 -6.98 12.87 -5.67
C GLN A 141 -6.88 14.38 -5.66
N VAL A 142 -7.67 15.04 -4.81
CA VAL A 142 -7.67 16.50 -4.65
C VAL A 142 -6.48 16.96 -3.81
N LYS A 143 -6.10 16.16 -2.82
CA LYS A 143 -4.99 16.47 -1.90
C LYS A 143 -3.93 15.39 -1.94
N ALA A 144 -2.69 15.78 -1.75
CA ALA A 144 -1.56 14.85 -1.69
C ALA A 144 -1.67 13.93 -0.46
N GLY A 145 -1.24 12.70 -0.64
CA GLY A 145 -1.26 11.69 0.41
C GLY A 145 -0.76 10.36 -0.10
N LEU A 146 -0.96 9.35 0.73
CA LEU A 146 -0.66 7.97 0.39
C LEU A 146 -1.86 7.10 0.72
N TYR A 147 -2.24 6.25 -0.22
CA TYR A 147 -3.23 5.19 0.02
C TYR A 147 -2.48 3.89 0.32
N LEU A 148 -2.75 3.30 1.48
CA LEU A 148 -2.08 2.09 1.95
C LEU A 148 -3.09 0.96 2.17
N GLU A 149 -2.82 -0.21 1.58
CA GLU A 149 -3.53 -1.44 1.90
C GLU A 149 -2.57 -2.52 2.34
N LEU A 150 -3.02 -3.38 3.24
CA LEU A 150 -2.37 -4.65 3.54
C LEU A 150 -3.33 -5.77 3.16
N ARG A 151 -2.80 -6.81 2.53
CA ARG A 151 -3.61 -7.97 2.11
C ARG A 151 -2.96 -9.27 2.53
N LYS A 152 -3.81 -10.23 2.88
CA LYS A 152 -3.41 -11.63 3.16
C LYS A 152 -4.21 -12.54 2.23
N ASN A 153 -3.50 -13.29 1.39
CA ASN A 153 -4.13 -14.17 0.40
C ASN A 153 -5.18 -13.45 -0.45
N GLY A 154 -4.87 -12.22 -0.85
CA GLY A 154 -5.72 -11.39 -1.69
C GLY A 154 -6.82 -10.64 -0.96
N LYS A 155 -6.98 -10.81 0.35
CA LYS A 155 -8.02 -10.14 1.13
C LYS A 155 -7.45 -8.98 1.94
N PRO A 156 -8.05 -7.78 1.83
CA PRO A 156 -7.60 -6.65 2.64
C PRO A 156 -7.93 -6.87 4.12
N PHE A 157 -7.03 -6.39 4.98
CA PHE A 157 -7.26 -6.43 6.41
C PHE A 157 -6.83 -5.10 7.04
N ASN A 158 -7.29 -4.86 8.28
CA ASN A 158 -7.02 -3.60 8.97
C ASN A 158 -5.54 -3.43 9.27
N PRO A 159 -4.86 -2.42 8.67
CA PRO A 159 -3.44 -2.21 8.93
C PRO A 159 -3.11 -1.70 10.34
N GLY A 160 -4.07 -1.02 10.99
CA GLY A 160 -3.80 -0.32 12.27
C GLY A 160 -3.06 -1.13 13.31
N PRO A 161 -3.52 -2.34 13.68
CA PRO A 161 -2.84 -3.15 14.69
C PRO A 161 -1.43 -3.62 14.32
N TRP A 162 -1.05 -3.50 13.06
CA TRP A 162 0.25 -3.95 12.56
C TRP A 162 1.36 -2.93 12.75
N PHE A 163 0.98 -1.67 12.97
CA PHE A 163 1.93 -0.56 13.08
C PHE A 163 2.15 -0.15 14.53
N ASN A 164 3.35 0.34 14.80
CA ASN A 164 3.72 0.88 16.11
C ASN A 164 3.23 2.33 16.18
N GLY A 165 2.12 2.55 16.88
CA GLY A 165 1.57 3.88 17.09
C GLY A 165 0.96 4.50 15.83
N LYS A 166 0.99 5.82 15.76
CA LYS A 166 0.49 6.62 14.65
C LYS A 166 1.64 7.03 13.73
N PRO A 167 1.35 7.43 12.47
CA PRO A 167 2.40 7.97 11.62
C PRO A 167 3.08 9.17 12.28
N ALA A 168 4.39 9.31 12.05
CA ALA A 168 5.12 10.48 12.53
C ALA A 168 4.53 11.75 11.91
N ALA A 169 4.51 12.85 12.67
CA ALA A 169 4.05 14.12 12.16
C ALA A 169 4.99 14.64 11.06
N LEU A 170 4.43 15.36 10.10
CA LEU A 170 5.24 16.07 9.10
C LEU A 170 6.08 17.13 9.80
N GLN A 171 7.34 17.24 9.40
CA GLN A 171 8.19 18.32 9.89
C GLN A 171 7.75 19.64 9.26
N ALA A 172 7.76 20.70 10.08
CA ALA A 172 7.45 22.01 9.56
C ALA A 172 8.52 22.45 8.54
N GLU A 173 8.06 23.11 7.47
CA GLU A 173 9.00 23.71 6.52
C GLU A 173 9.74 24.86 7.21
N ARG A 174 11.03 24.90 7.01
CA ARG A 174 11.87 26.00 7.48
C ARG A 174 12.09 27.01 6.35
#